data_a5b5496b80acd2e4b92c5c5288bff577
#
_entry.id   a5b5496b80acd2e4b92c5c5288bff577
#
_cell.length_a   1.000
_cell.length_b   1.000
_cell.length_c   1.000
_cell.angle_alpha   90.00
_cell.angle_beta   90.00
_cell.angle_gamma   90.00
#
_symmetry.space_group_name_H-M   'P 1'
#
loop_
_entity.id
_entity.type
_entity.pdbx_description
1 polymer ?
#
loop_
_entity_poly.entity_id
_entity_poly.type
_entity_poly.pdbx_seq_one_letter_code
_entity_poly.pdbx_strand_id
1 'polypeptide(L)'
;MSAAWPGGAELPTEPVGSLPRPSVLQRAVLDAEIGQISAAELERAQEAAVRDTLDRFAETGSPLVSDGEQRRQSFSSYPLGTAPHDGGVEAGPVFAVFADGHHRVIPSLARGPFRFRGWAADDVARSRRLTSRPLKQAVISPSMLSLMVPAEGLGDYSRAEFLDDVVAGCAEDIRRCFAAGASRVSIDFTEGRLALREDLRAPWAGPEALGGFIELINRVLAELPNELRAAVGVHTCPGNDNDSAHSADVDYAELIPELFQIEAGYFLVQSASEKDPDSVARLVGRQLRHLARSGERSAPRVLLGVTNPTSPKLETAEEIRDRLVQAARFIPAELLGSTDDCGFSPYLIDEKPRHGSPDFARDVAFAKIAARVRGTELASEELAGRSTGSQSYAGYGATGTAVVLP
;
A
#
# COMPACT_ATOMS: atom_id res chain seq x y z
N MET A 1 -6.94 -14.49 -15.30
CA MET A 1 -7.16 -13.00 -15.32
C MET A 1 -5.95 -12.38 -16.01
N SER A 2 -6.13 -11.32 -16.81
CA SER A 2 -5.00 -10.64 -17.46
C SER A 2 -4.16 -9.92 -16.40
N ALA A 3 -2.83 -10.09 -16.43
CA ALA A 3 -1.90 -9.29 -15.63
C ALA A 3 -1.87 -7.81 -16.06
N ALA A 4 -2.61 -7.46 -17.13
CA ALA A 4 -2.70 -6.09 -17.62
C ALA A 4 -3.33 -5.15 -16.58
N TRP A 5 -2.83 -3.93 -16.53
CA TRP A 5 -3.37 -2.90 -15.65
C TRP A 5 -4.69 -2.35 -16.21
N PRO A 6 -5.70 -2.09 -15.36
CA PRO A 6 -6.92 -1.42 -15.78
C PRO A 6 -6.61 -0.07 -16.43
N GLY A 7 -7.33 0.25 -17.51
CA GLY A 7 -7.16 1.51 -18.23
C GLY A 7 -6.18 1.50 -19.38
N GLY A 8 -5.34 0.45 -19.54
CA GLY A 8 -4.42 0.32 -20.69
C GLY A 8 -3.36 1.43 -20.79
N ALA A 9 -3.17 2.24 -19.75
CA ALA A 9 -2.21 3.33 -19.71
C ALA A 9 -0.76 2.79 -19.69
N GLU A 10 0.16 3.50 -20.34
CA GLU A 10 1.58 3.14 -20.32
C GLU A 10 2.15 3.18 -18.91
N LEU A 11 1.82 4.23 -18.13
CA LEU A 11 2.11 4.31 -16.71
C LEU A 11 0.83 4.01 -15.89
N PRO A 12 0.74 2.88 -15.17
CA PRO A 12 -0.39 2.61 -14.30
C PRO A 12 -0.38 3.51 -13.07
N THR A 13 -1.58 3.75 -12.52
CA THR A 13 -1.77 4.48 -11.26
C THR A 13 -2.72 3.72 -10.35
N GLU A 14 -2.39 3.65 -9.06
CA GLU A 14 -3.11 2.87 -8.05
C GLU A 14 -3.13 3.60 -6.70
N PRO A 15 -4.27 3.68 -5.99
CA PRO A 15 -4.30 4.19 -4.61
C PRO A 15 -3.66 3.18 -3.64
N VAL A 16 -3.07 3.63 -2.53
CA VAL A 16 -2.68 2.72 -1.44
C VAL A 16 -3.91 2.08 -0.82
N GLY A 17 -4.92 2.86 -0.41
CA GLY A 17 -6.21 2.26 -0.03
C GLY A 17 -7.01 3.10 0.95
N SER A 18 -6.51 3.30 2.18
CA SER A 18 -7.25 3.96 3.25
C SER A 18 -7.46 5.45 3.01
N LEU A 19 -8.64 5.95 3.39
CA LEU A 19 -9.03 7.35 3.28
C LEU A 19 -9.63 7.86 4.59
N PRO A 20 -9.51 9.16 4.90
CA PRO A 20 -10.15 9.75 6.06
C PRO A 20 -11.65 9.44 6.07
N ARG A 21 -12.15 8.98 7.22
CA ARG A 21 -13.57 8.70 7.42
C ARG A 21 -14.29 10.02 7.57
N PRO A 22 -15.44 10.25 6.92
CA PRO A 22 -16.20 11.47 7.10
C PRO A 22 -16.65 11.61 8.56
N SER A 23 -16.74 12.84 9.05
CA SER A 23 -17.10 13.14 10.44
C SER A 23 -18.43 12.49 10.87
N VAL A 24 -19.38 12.37 9.95
CA VAL A 24 -20.67 11.70 10.19
C VAL A 24 -20.48 10.20 10.47
N LEU A 25 -19.56 9.52 9.80
CA LEU A 25 -19.27 8.11 10.07
C LEU A 25 -18.57 7.94 11.43
N GLN A 26 -17.57 8.79 11.72
CA GLN A 26 -16.88 8.74 13.02
C GLN A 26 -17.86 8.95 14.20
N ARG A 27 -18.81 9.89 14.05
CA ARG A 27 -19.88 10.08 15.01
C ARG A 27 -20.75 8.83 15.15
N ALA A 28 -21.19 8.23 14.04
CA ALA A 28 -22.01 7.02 14.08
C ALA A 28 -21.29 5.84 14.76
N VAL A 29 -19.98 5.72 14.61
CA VAL A 29 -19.20 4.71 15.33
C VAL A 29 -19.24 4.93 16.83
N LEU A 30 -18.95 6.16 17.28
CA LEU A 30 -19.00 6.51 18.71
C LEU A 30 -20.41 6.31 19.31
N ASP A 31 -21.45 6.72 18.58
CA ASP A 31 -22.83 6.55 19.01
C ASP A 31 -23.24 5.05 19.11
N ALA A 32 -22.69 4.20 18.22
CA ALA A 32 -22.89 2.75 18.31
C ALA A 32 -22.15 2.13 19.49
N GLU A 33 -20.92 2.56 19.79
CA GLU A 33 -20.13 2.08 20.92
C GLU A 33 -20.80 2.33 22.27
N ILE A 34 -21.50 3.45 22.40
CA ILE A 34 -22.27 3.80 23.62
C ILE A 34 -23.75 3.38 23.53
N GLY A 35 -24.14 2.63 22.50
CA GLY A 35 -25.49 2.08 22.36
C GLY A 35 -26.58 3.10 22.00
N GLN A 36 -26.22 4.28 21.49
CA GLN A 36 -27.17 5.30 21.03
C GLN A 36 -27.79 4.99 19.67
N ILE A 37 -27.09 4.23 18.83
CA ILE A 37 -27.61 3.70 17.58
C ILE A 37 -27.44 2.20 17.48
N SER A 38 -28.28 1.55 16.70
CA SER A 38 -28.23 0.11 16.46
C SER A 38 -27.10 -0.27 15.50
N ALA A 39 -26.67 -1.54 15.50
CA ALA A 39 -25.73 -2.09 14.52
C ALA A 39 -26.21 -1.88 13.07
N ALA A 40 -27.53 -1.95 12.81
CA ALA A 40 -28.09 -1.70 11.49
C ALA A 40 -27.98 -0.23 11.05
N GLU A 41 -28.02 0.71 11.98
CA GLU A 41 -27.81 2.13 11.72
C GLU A 41 -26.33 2.42 11.42
N LEU A 42 -25.41 1.82 12.17
CA LEU A 42 -23.98 1.87 11.89
C LEU A 42 -23.66 1.29 10.50
N GLU A 43 -24.21 0.12 10.17
CA GLU A 43 -24.02 -0.51 8.85
C GLU A 43 -24.47 0.42 7.71
N ARG A 44 -25.61 1.13 7.87
CA ARG A 44 -26.07 2.13 6.88
C ARG A 44 -25.11 3.31 6.76
N ALA A 45 -24.58 3.82 7.87
CA ALA A 45 -23.60 4.90 7.86
C ALA A 45 -22.29 4.48 7.16
N GLN A 46 -21.83 3.26 7.42
CA GLN A 46 -20.66 2.68 6.75
C GLN A 46 -20.90 2.50 5.24
N GLU A 47 -22.06 1.98 4.84
CA GLU A 47 -22.40 1.84 3.42
C GLU A 47 -22.47 3.19 2.71
N ALA A 48 -23.05 4.20 3.35
CA ALA A 48 -23.09 5.56 2.81
C ALA A 48 -21.69 6.14 2.60
N ALA A 49 -20.77 5.95 3.56
CA ALA A 49 -19.39 6.40 3.44
C ALA A 49 -18.60 5.67 2.35
N VAL A 50 -18.83 4.35 2.19
CA VAL A 50 -18.22 3.58 1.09
C VAL A 50 -18.76 4.06 -0.26
N ARG A 51 -20.07 4.29 -0.39
CA ARG A 51 -20.69 4.79 -1.62
C ARG A 51 -20.11 6.16 -2.01
N ASP A 52 -20.07 7.11 -1.08
CA ASP A 52 -19.47 8.42 -1.30
C ASP A 52 -17.98 8.30 -1.70
N THR A 53 -17.24 7.37 -1.09
CA THR A 53 -15.84 7.10 -1.45
C THR A 53 -15.72 6.64 -2.91
N LEU A 54 -16.54 5.67 -3.32
CA LEU A 54 -16.49 5.11 -4.68
C LEU A 54 -16.94 6.14 -5.73
N ASP A 55 -17.93 6.97 -5.42
CA ASP A 55 -18.41 8.05 -6.29
C ASP A 55 -17.31 9.12 -6.47
N ARG A 56 -16.68 9.55 -5.39
CA ARG A 56 -15.55 10.52 -5.45
C ARG A 56 -14.33 9.94 -6.17
N PHE A 57 -14.01 8.67 -6.02
CA PHE A 57 -12.99 8.02 -6.85
C PHE A 57 -13.32 8.06 -8.34
N ALA A 58 -14.61 7.85 -8.68
CA ALA A 58 -15.05 7.95 -10.07
C ALA A 58 -14.82 9.35 -10.66
N GLU A 59 -15.02 10.40 -9.86
CA GLU A 59 -14.80 11.80 -10.24
C GLU A 59 -13.32 12.11 -10.47
N THR A 60 -12.40 11.46 -9.75
CA THR A 60 -10.93 11.63 -9.97
C THR A 60 -10.44 11.03 -11.28
N GLY A 61 -11.23 10.22 -11.98
CA GLY A 61 -10.78 9.47 -13.15
C GLY A 61 -9.90 8.25 -12.83
N SER A 62 -9.71 7.90 -11.55
CA SER A 62 -8.85 6.76 -11.17
C SER A 62 -9.29 5.46 -11.84
N PRO A 63 -8.38 4.72 -12.51
CA PRO A 63 -8.71 3.45 -13.17
C PRO A 63 -8.96 2.31 -12.18
N LEU A 64 -8.42 2.41 -10.98
CA LEU A 64 -8.62 1.52 -9.84
C LEU A 64 -9.21 2.33 -8.68
N VAL A 65 -10.22 1.77 -8.00
CA VAL A 65 -10.86 2.41 -6.85
C VAL A 65 -10.72 1.53 -5.61
N SER A 66 -10.80 2.14 -4.45
CA SER A 66 -10.82 1.48 -3.14
C SER A 66 -12.08 1.91 -2.39
N ASP A 67 -12.55 1.08 -1.46
CA ASP A 67 -13.61 1.46 -0.51
C ASP A 67 -13.14 2.46 0.56
N GLY A 68 -11.85 2.81 0.54
CA GLY A 68 -11.22 3.72 1.50
C GLY A 68 -11.10 3.14 2.90
N GLU A 69 -11.34 1.83 3.07
CA GLU A 69 -11.34 1.13 4.36
C GLU A 69 -12.37 1.72 5.35
N GLN A 70 -13.48 2.24 4.84
CA GLN A 70 -14.46 2.98 5.64
C GLN A 70 -15.14 2.15 6.71
N ARG A 71 -15.10 0.80 6.60
CA ARG A 71 -15.69 -0.14 7.55
C ARG A 71 -14.71 -0.65 8.60
N ARG A 72 -13.39 -0.49 8.36
CA ARG A 72 -12.34 -1.04 9.22
C ARG A 72 -12.02 -0.11 10.37
N GLN A 73 -11.89 -0.67 11.58
CA GLN A 73 -11.36 0.06 12.73
C GLN A 73 -9.89 0.42 12.53
N SER A 74 -9.13 -0.51 11.95
CA SER A 74 -7.72 -0.35 11.65
C SER A 74 -7.34 -1.25 10.47
N PHE A 75 -6.37 -0.81 9.68
CA PHE A 75 -5.77 -1.63 8.63
C PHE A 75 -5.13 -2.92 9.17
N SER A 76 -4.65 -2.91 10.43
CA SER A 76 -3.86 -3.99 11.01
C SER A 76 -4.65 -4.98 11.87
N SER A 77 -5.85 -4.62 12.37
CA SER A 77 -6.57 -5.44 13.34
C SER A 77 -7.81 -6.16 12.79
N TYR A 78 -8.19 -5.92 11.54
CA TYR A 78 -9.40 -6.54 10.96
C TYR A 78 -9.41 -8.08 11.02
N PRO A 79 -8.27 -8.82 10.96
CA PRO A 79 -8.30 -10.27 11.08
C PRO A 79 -8.81 -10.78 12.43
N LEU A 80 -8.76 -9.93 13.47
CA LEU A 80 -9.25 -10.27 14.81
C LEU A 80 -10.78 -10.19 14.93
N GLY A 81 -11.46 -9.61 13.93
CA GLY A 81 -12.90 -9.35 13.96
C GLY A 81 -13.28 -8.16 14.83
N THR A 82 -14.58 -7.93 14.97
CA THR A 82 -15.15 -6.77 15.69
C THR A 82 -15.34 -6.99 17.20
N ALA A 83 -15.09 -8.20 17.70
CA ALA A 83 -15.24 -8.54 19.12
C ALA A 83 -13.86 -8.78 19.77
N PRO A 84 -13.17 -7.72 20.25
CA PRO A 84 -11.85 -7.85 20.84
C PRO A 84 -11.82 -8.59 22.17
N HIS A 85 -12.97 -8.84 22.81
CA HIS A 85 -13.06 -9.26 24.21
C HIS A 85 -13.55 -10.68 24.47
N ASP A 86 -13.60 -11.57 23.49
CA ASP A 86 -13.99 -12.96 23.75
C ASP A 86 -12.85 -13.84 24.35
N GLY A 87 -11.86 -13.18 24.96
CA GLY A 87 -10.80 -13.82 25.74
C GLY A 87 -9.63 -14.39 24.91
N GLY A 88 -9.54 -14.06 23.62
CA GLY A 88 -8.45 -14.53 22.76
C GLY A 88 -7.36 -13.49 22.47
N VAL A 89 -7.60 -12.21 22.79
CA VAL A 89 -6.69 -11.10 22.47
C VAL A 89 -6.63 -10.15 23.67
N GLU A 90 -5.44 -9.68 23.99
CA GLU A 90 -5.14 -8.74 25.07
C GLU A 90 -4.43 -7.50 24.52
N ALA A 91 -4.34 -6.43 25.33
CA ALA A 91 -3.47 -5.30 25.03
C ALA A 91 -2.01 -5.76 25.01
N GLY A 92 -1.34 -5.51 23.89
CA GLY A 92 0.03 -5.95 23.69
C GLY A 92 1.05 -4.82 23.85
N PRO A 93 2.30 -5.06 23.46
CA PRO A 93 3.40 -4.12 23.59
C PRO A 93 3.25 -2.94 22.62
N VAL A 94 4.06 -1.90 22.85
CA VAL A 94 4.22 -0.80 21.91
C VAL A 94 4.74 -1.35 20.58
N PHE A 95 3.99 -1.08 19.53
CA PHE A 95 4.39 -1.39 18.17
C PHE A 95 5.37 -0.34 17.63
N ALA A 96 4.99 0.93 17.71
CA ALA A 96 5.77 2.04 17.21
C ALA A 96 5.52 3.31 18.01
N VAL A 97 6.56 4.15 18.15
CA VAL A 97 6.48 5.53 18.61
C VAL A 97 6.71 6.44 17.42
N PHE A 98 5.78 7.37 17.19
CA PHE A 98 5.80 8.30 16.07
C PHE A 98 6.65 9.54 16.38
N ALA A 99 6.95 10.32 15.36
CA ALA A 99 7.81 11.49 15.49
C ALA A 99 7.26 12.58 16.43
N ASP A 100 5.93 12.68 16.58
CA ASP A 100 5.26 13.60 17.52
C ASP A 100 5.08 13.02 18.94
N GLY A 101 5.58 11.81 19.19
CA GLY A 101 5.59 11.14 20.48
C GLY A 101 4.36 10.28 20.78
N HIS A 102 3.31 10.30 19.97
CA HIS A 102 2.24 9.33 20.15
C HIS A 102 2.71 7.92 19.78
N HIS A 103 2.05 6.91 20.30
CA HIS A 103 2.42 5.51 20.08
C HIS A 103 1.20 4.67 19.74
N ARG A 104 1.46 3.54 19.07
CA ARG A 104 0.47 2.48 18.82
C ARG A 104 0.95 1.18 19.43
N VAL A 105 0.01 0.40 19.90
CA VAL A 105 0.24 -0.95 20.44
C VAL A 105 -0.25 -1.98 19.41
N ILE A 106 0.40 -3.15 19.41
CA ILE A 106 -0.11 -4.30 18.69
C ILE A 106 -0.83 -5.21 19.67
N PRO A 107 -2.03 -5.74 19.36
CA PRO A 107 -2.68 -6.71 20.21
C PRO A 107 -1.81 -7.95 20.42
N SER A 108 -1.83 -8.53 21.62
CA SER A 108 -1.21 -9.83 21.89
C SER A 108 -2.27 -10.92 21.87
N LEU A 109 -1.92 -12.08 21.29
CA LEU A 109 -2.75 -13.26 21.37
C LEU A 109 -2.59 -13.87 22.77
N ALA A 110 -3.70 -14.07 23.48
CA ALA A 110 -3.69 -14.65 24.83
C ALA A 110 -3.64 -16.19 24.81
N ARG A 111 -4.15 -16.80 23.74
CA ARG A 111 -4.16 -18.27 23.56
C ARG A 111 -4.30 -18.64 22.07
N GLY A 112 -3.77 -19.77 21.70
CA GLY A 112 -3.95 -20.40 20.40
C GLY A 112 -5.24 -21.23 20.25
N PRO A 113 -5.53 -21.70 19.03
CA PRO A 113 -4.84 -21.33 17.78
C PRO A 113 -5.31 -19.98 17.24
N PHE A 114 -4.44 -19.31 16.47
CA PHE A 114 -4.80 -18.10 15.74
C PHE A 114 -5.72 -18.43 14.57
N ARG A 115 -6.79 -17.66 14.39
CA ARG A 115 -7.70 -17.79 13.25
C ARG A 115 -8.22 -16.44 12.84
N PHE A 116 -8.29 -16.19 11.53
CA PHE A 116 -8.97 -15.02 11.00
C PHE A 116 -10.46 -15.08 11.32
N ARG A 117 -10.98 -14.00 11.88
CA ARG A 117 -12.40 -13.78 12.18
C ARG A 117 -13.03 -12.70 11.31
N GLY A 118 -12.21 -11.82 10.73
CA GLY A 118 -12.59 -10.80 9.77
C GLY A 118 -11.75 -10.95 8.49
N TRP A 119 -12.33 -10.68 7.34
CA TRP A 119 -11.69 -10.88 6.05
C TRP A 119 -11.78 -9.59 5.23
N ALA A 120 -10.69 -9.19 4.61
CA ALA A 120 -10.67 -8.08 3.67
C ALA A 120 -11.62 -8.32 2.48
N ALA A 121 -11.79 -9.58 2.11
CA ALA A 121 -12.71 -10.01 1.08
C ALA A 121 -14.18 -9.63 1.34
N ASP A 122 -14.60 -9.50 2.59
CA ASP A 122 -15.97 -9.08 2.93
C ASP A 122 -16.23 -7.65 2.48
N ASP A 123 -15.23 -6.77 2.63
CA ASP A 123 -15.30 -5.38 2.17
C ASP A 123 -15.32 -5.31 0.63
N VAL A 124 -14.52 -6.14 -0.04
CA VAL A 124 -14.55 -6.28 -1.51
C VAL A 124 -15.93 -6.72 -1.99
N ALA A 125 -16.52 -7.77 -1.37
CA ALA A 125 -17.83 -8.28 -1.75
C ALA A 125 -18.93 -7.25 -1.57
N ARG A 126 -18.88 -6.43 -0.51
CA ARG A 126 -19.82 -5.32 -0.26
C ARG A 126 -19.63 -4.20 -1.27
N SER A 127 -18.40 -3.78 -1.52
CA SER A 127 -18.07 -2.71 -2.47
C SER A 127 -18.40 -3.10 -3.91
N ARG A 128 -18.27 -4.38 -4.27
CA ARG A 128 -18.63 -4.91 -5.60
C ARG A 128 -20.11 -4.73 -5.95
N ARG A 129 -20.99 -4.63 -4.94
CA ARG A 129 -22.42 -4.34 -5.14
C ARG A 129 -22.68 -2.86 -5.46
N LEU A 130 -21.74 -1.98 -5.13
CA LEU A 130 -21.87 -0.53 -5.26
C LEU A 130 -21.17 0.03 -6.51
N THR A 131 -20.21 -0.72 -7.10
CA THR A 131 -19.47 -0.25 -8.27
C THR A 131 -19.14 -1.38 -9.25
N SER A 132 -19.09 -1.07 -10.55
CA SER A 132 -18.55 -1.94 -11.58
C SER A 132 -17.07 -1.66 -11.89
N ARG A 133 -16.48 -0.60 -11.33
CA ARG A 133 -15.07 -0.24 -11.55
C ARG A 133 -14.12 -1.29 -10.98
N PRO A 134 -12.90 -1.44 -11.53
CA PRO A 134 -11.87 -2.29 -10.94
C PRO A 134 -11.59 -1.89 -9.49
N LEU A 135 -11.65 -2.86 -8.57
CA LEU A 135 -11.40 -2.65 -7.14
C LEU A 135 -9.98 -3.07 -6.76
N LYS A 136 -9.33 -2.26 -5.97
CA LYS A 136 -8.09 -2.57 -5.27
C LYS A 136 -8.39 -2.77 -3.78
N GLN A 137 -7.75 -3.77 -3.17
CA GLN A 137 -7.86 -4.07 -1.75
C GLN A 137 -6.49 -4.11 -1.09
N ALA A 138 -6.32 -3.40 0.04
CA ALA A 138 -5.18 -3.56 0.91
C ALA A 138 -5.45 -4.64 1.97
N VAL A 139 -4.44 -5.46 2.26
CA VAL A 139 -4.45 -6.50 3.29
C VAL A 139 -3.26 -6.33 4.22
N ILE A 140 -3.43 -6.78 5.47
CA ILE A 140 -2.36 -6.77 6.47
C ILE A 140 -1.22 -7.70 6.07
N SER A 141 0.02 -7.33 6.41
CA SER A 141 1.18 -8.20 6.24
C SER A 141 1.20 -9.34 7.26
N PRO A 142 1.71 -10.53 6.89
CA PRO A 142 1.96 -11.61 7.85
C PRO A 142 3.00 -11.21 8.90
N SER A 143 3.94 -10.35 8.55
CA SER A 143 4.98 -9.83 9.45
C SER A 143 4.40 -8.96 10.57
N MET A 144 3.43 -8.09 10.27
CA MET A 144 2.72 -7.34 11.30
C MET A 144 2.01 -8.28 12.28
N LEU A 145 1.26 -9.26 11.76
CA LEU A 145 0.56 -10.25 12.59
C LEU A 145 1.53 -11.11 13.40
N SER A 146 2.74 -11.36 12.88
CA SER A 146 3.75 -12.16 13.59
C SER A 146 4.17 -11.56 14.93
N LEU A 147 3.98 -10.27 15.12
CA LEU A 147 4.32 -9.58 16.38
C LEU A 147 3.30 -9.82 17.51
N MET A 148 2.16 -10.47 17.24
CA MET A 148 1.12 -10.75 18.23
C MET A 148 1.47 -11.86 19.22
N VAL A 149 2.51 -12.65 18.95
CA VAL A 149 2.94 -13.78 19.79
C VAL A 149 4.43 -13.64 20.07
N PRO A 150 4.88 -13.81 21.33
CA PRO A 150 6.30 -13.77 21.68
C PRO A 150 7.09 -14.93 21.05
N ALA A 151 8.42 -14.80 21.08
CA ALA A 151 9.31 -15.77 20.44
C ALA A 151 9.18 -17.20 21.01
N GLU A 152 8.88 -17.30 22.29
CA GLU A 152 8.66 -18.58 23.01
C GLU A 152 7.33 -19.25 22.70
N GLY A 153 6.39 -18.58 22.04
CA GLY A 153 5.05 -19.10 21.80
C GLY A 153 4.09 -18.86 22.95
N LEU A 154 2.97 -19.60 23.00
CA LEU A 154 1.92 -19.50 24.02
C LEU A 154 1.59 -20.90 24.56
N GLY A 155 2.31 -21.36 25.59
CA GLY A 155 2.09 -22.68 26.18
C GLY A 155 2.28 -23.81 25.14
N ASP A 156 1.23 -24.60 24.89
CA ASP A 156 1.24 -25.69 23.94
C ASP A 156 1.10 -25.25 22.47
N TYR A 157 0.91 -23.96 22.21
CA TYR A 157 0.84 -23.37 20.88
C TYR A 157 2.16 -22.69 20.53
N SER A 158 3.00 -23.42 19.80
CA SER A 158 4.32 -22.97 19.45
C SER A 158 4.30 -21.76 18.50
N ARG A 159 5.39 -20.96 18.52
CA ARG A 159 5.57 -19.89 17.56
C ARG A 159 5.52 -20.35 16.10
N ALA A 160 6.06 -21.53 15.80
CA ALA A 160 6.04 -22.10 14.45
C ALA A 160 4.59 -22.39 13.99
N GLU A 161 3.78 -23.03 14.81
CA GLU A 161 2.35 -23.27 14.52
C GLU A 161 1.59 -21.95 14.32
N PHE A 162 1.88 -20.95 15.17
CA PHE A 162 1.30 -19.63 15.01
C PHE A 162 1.66 -18.99 13.65
N LEU A 163 2.93 -19.02 13.23
CA LEU A 163 3.37 -18.46 11.96
C LEU A 163 2.78 -19.22 10.77
N ASP A 164 2.60 -20.52 10.87
CA ASP A 164 1.92 -21.34 9.85
C ASP A 164 0.45 -20.92 9.72
N ASP A 165 -0.26 -20.73 10.85
CA ASP A 165 -1.64 -20.23 10.86
C ASP A 165 -1.76 -18.82 10.28
N VAL A 166 -0.81 -17.93 10.57
CA VAL A 166 -0.75 -16.58 10.00
C VAL A 166 -0.56 -16.63 8.48
N VAL A 167 0.39 -17.42 8.00
CA VAL A 167 0.66 -17.58 6.54
C VAL A 167 -0.58 -18.11 5.83
N ALA A 168 -1.20 -19.19 6.37
CA ALA A 168 -2.40 -19.77 5.80
C ALA A 168 -3.57 -18.77 5.77
N GLY A 169 -3.77 -18.01 6.86
CA GLY A 169 -4.80 -16.98 6.96
C GLY A 169 -4.61 -15.84 5.95
N CYS A 170 -3.39 -15.29 5.85
CA CYS A 170 -3.08 -14.22 4.90
C CYS A 170 -3.23 -14.68 3.44
N ALA A 171 -2.74 -15.86 3.10
CA ALA A 171 -2.89 -16.41 1.75
C ALA A 171 -4.36 -16.63 1.38
N GLU A 172 -5.15 -17.12 2.34
CA GLU A 172 -6.58 -17.33 2.13
C GLU A 172 -7.32 -15.99 1.98
N ASP A 173 -6.99 -14.95 2.76
CA ASP A 173 -7.61 -13.63 2.64
C ASP A 173 -7.35 -13.02 1.24
N ILE A 174 -6.14 -13.13 0.73
CA ILE A 174 -5.80 -12.70 -0.63
C ILE A 174 -6.62 -13.48 -1.68
N ARG A 175 -6.69 -14.81 -1.58
CA ARG A 175 -7.50 -15.63 -2.50
C ARG A 175 -8.98 -15.22 -2.48
N ARG A 176 -9.52 -14.99 -1.29
CA ARG A 176 -10.91 -14.54 -1.10
C ARG A 176 -11.15 -13.15 -1.68
N CYS A 177 -10.20 -12.22 -1.55
CA CYS A 177 -10.31 -10.88 -2.16
C CYS A 177 -10.47 -11.00 -3.68
N PHE A 178 -9.65 -11.81 -4.35
CA PHE A 178 -9.79 -12.04 -5.80
C PHE A 178 -11.09 -12.76 -6.15
N ALA A 179 -11.50 -13.76 -5.37
CA ALA A 179 -12.78 -14.46 -5.57
C ALA A 179 -13.99 -13.52 -5.40
N ALA A 180 -13.89 -12.53 -4.51
CA ALA A 180 -14.91 -11.49 -4.30
C ALA A 180 -14.89 -10.40 -5.40
N GLY A 181 -13.91 -10.41 -6.30
CA GLY A 181 -13.85 -9.51 -7.46
C GLY A 181 -12.84 -8.36 -7.34
N ALA A 182 -11.87 -8.44 -6.44
CA ALA A 182 -10.73 -7.52 -6.47
C ALA A 182 -9.91 -7.71 -7.75
N SER A 183 -9.48 -6.61 -8.35
CA SER A 183 -8.60 -6.61 -9.52
C SER A 183 -7.12 -6.61 -9.13
N ARG A 184 -6.81 -6.02 -7.98
CA ARG A 184 -5.49 -5.91 -7.38
C ARG A 184 -5.61 -6.09 -5.86
N VAL A 185 -4.57 -6.67 -5.26
CA VAL A 185 -4.41 -6.74 -3.81
C VAL A 185 -3.02 -6.23 -3.46
N SER A 186 -2.87 -5.44 -2.40
CA SER A 186 -1.55 -5.09 -1.88
C SER A 186 -1.42 -5.52 -0.43
N ILE A 187 -0.25 -6.04 -0.09
CA ILE A 187 0.16 -6.34 1.29
C ILE A 187 0.77 -5.05 1.86
N ASP A 188 0.24 -4.54 2.97
CA ASP A 188 0.77 -3.37 3.64
C ASP A 188 1.94 -3.76 4.54
N PHE A 189 3.16 -3.44 4.10
CA PHE A 189 4.43 -3.73 4.77
C PHE A 189 5.03 -2.45 5.37
N THR A 190 4.30 -1.84 6.30
CA THR A 190 4.70 -0.58 6.96
C THR A 190 5.79 -0.78 8.01
N GLU A 191 5.89 -1.96 8.62
CA GLU A 191 6.90 -2.33 9.60
C GLU A 191 8.28 -2.61 8.99
N GLY A 192 8.41 -2.78 7.67
CA GLY A 192 9.67 -3.10 7.03
C GLY A 192 10.76 -2.07 7.30
N ARG A 193 10.45 -0.78 7.14
CA ARG A 193 11.38 0.31 7.45
C ARG A 193 11.58 0.48 8.96
N LEU A 194 10.52 0.21 9.76
CA LEU A 194 10.59 0.25 11.20
C LEU A 194 11.48 -0.86 11.78
N ALA A 195 11.57 -2.02 11.13
CA ALA A 195 12.42 -3.14 11.54
C ALA A 195 13.92 -2.81 11.52
N LEU A 196 14.33 -1.80 10.77
CA LEU A 196 15.73 -1.32 10.71
C LEU A 196 16.07 -0.34 11.86
N ARG A 197 15.13 -0.04 12.74
CA ARG A 197 15.34 0.87 13.85
C ARG A 197 16.13 0.19 14.97
N GLU A 198 17.10 0.92 15.52
CA GLU A 198 17.96 0.43 16.61
C GLU A 198 17.63 1.08 17.97
N ASP A 199 16.48 1.74 18.09
CA ASP A 199 16.08 2.43 19.31
C ASP A 199 14.77 1.92 19.92
N LEU A 200 14.41 2.37 21.12
CA LEU A 200 13.23 1.92 21.88
C LEU A 200 11.89 2.32 21.25
N ARG A 201 11.87 3.03 20.13
CA ARG A 201 10.64 3.37 19.41
C ARG A 201 10.03 2.17 18.68
N ALA A 202 10.82 1.11 18.49
CA ALA A 202 10.36 -0.20 18.04
C ALA A 202 11.11 -1.30 18.81
N PRO A 203 10.67 -1.66 20.03
CA PRO A 203 11.41 -2.57 20.90
C PRO A 203 11.57 -3.99 20.34
N TRP A 204 10.79 -4.37 19.36
CA TRP A 204 10.82 -5.66 18.68
C TRP A 204 11.75 -5.66 17.45
N ALA A 205 12.19 -4.48 17.00
CA ALA A 205 13.06 -4.34 15.82
C ALA A 205 14.48 -4.83 16.12
N GLY A 206 15.16 -5.27 15.07
CA GLY A 206 16.54 -5.74 15.16
C GLY A 206 17.02 -6.33 13.83
N PRO A 207 18.32 -6.66 13.70
CA PRO A 207 18.94 -7.06 12.44
C PRO A 207 18.28 -8.27 11.77
N GLU A 208 17.74 -9.20 12.55
CA GLU A 208 17.10 -10.42 12.04
C GLU A 208 15.60 -10.23 11.71
N ALA A 209 14.96 -9.16 12.22
CA ALA A 209 13.52 -8.96 12.08
C ALA A 209 13.12 -8.78 10.62
N LEU A 210 13.84 -7.95 9.86
CA LEU A 210 13.54 -7.66 8.46
C LEU A 210 13.61 -8.91 7.58
N GLY A 211 14.67 -9.72 7.74
CA GLY A 211 14.81 -10.99 7.00
C GLY A 211 13.66 -11.96 7.28
N GLY A 212 13.29 -12.14 8.55
CA GLY A 212 12.15 -12.96 8.95
C GLY A 212 10.82 -12.46 8.40
N PHE A 213 10.62 -11.14 8.30
CA PHE A 213 9.43 -10.52 7.73
C PHE A 213 9.33 -10.79 6.22
N ILE A 214 10.43 -10.65 5.50
CA ILE A 214 10.52 -10.94 4.07
C ILE A 214 10.20 -12.41 3.80
N GLU A 215 10.76 -13.32 4.61
CA GLU A 215 10.49 -14.75 4.51
C GLU A 215 8.99 -15.06 4.70
N LEU A 216 8.34 -14.46 5.72
CA LEU A 216 6.91 -14.66 5.95
C LEU A 216 6.05 -14.16 4.78
N ILE A 217 6.37 -13.00 4.21
CA ILE A 217 5.67 -12.48 3.04
C ILE A 217 5.87 -13.43 1.84
N ASN A 218 7.07 -13.92 1.62
CA ASN A 218 7.36 -14.85 0.53
C ASN A 218 6.64 -16.20 0.73
N ARG A 219 6.52 -16.70 1.96
CA ARG A 219 5.71 -17.88 2.26
C ARG A 219 4.25 -17.69 1.88
N VAL A 220 3.65 -16.53 2.21
CA VAL A 220 2.27 -16.21 1.79
C VAL A 220 2.16 -16.16 0.27
N LEU A 221 3.11 -15.51 -0.42
CA LEU A 221 3.09 -15.40 -1.88
C LEU A 221 3.27 -16.77 -2.57
N ALA A 222 4.06 -17.67 -1.98
CA ALA A 222 4.26 -19.02 -2.49
C ALA A 222 3.00 -19.90 -2.46
N GLU A 223 2.08 -19.63 -1.52
CA GLU A 223 0.78 -20.28 -1.42
C GLU A 223 -0.21 -19.86 -2.53
N LEU A 224 0.12 -18.80 -3.31
CA LEU A 224 -0.77 -18.27 -4.33
C LEU A 224 -0.44 -18.81 -5.72
N PRO A 225 -1.45 -19.12 -6.55
CA PRO A 225 -1.23 -19.37 -7.97
C PRO A 225 -0.49 -18.20 -8.64
N ASN A 226 0.37 -18.50 -9.61
CA ASN A 226 1.19 -17.51 -10.30
C ASN A 226 0.36 -16.34 -10.87
N GLU A 227 -0.82 -16.63 -11.42
CA GLU A 227 -1.73 -15.63 -12.02
C GLU A 227 -2.26 -14.64 -10.97
N LEU A 228 -2.50 -15.09 -9.74
CA LEU A 228 -2.89 -14.22 -8.63
C LEU A 228 -1.68 -13.46 -8.09
N ARG A 229 -0.55 -14.15 -7.89
CA ARG A 229 0.69 -13.53 -7.38
C ARG A 229 1.14 -12.34 -8.25
N ALA A 230 1.00 -12.43 -9.57
CA ALA A 230 1.29 -11.32 -10.48
C ALA A 230 0.41 -10.07 -10.25
N ALA A 231 -0.76 -10.23 -9.62
CA ALA A 231 -1.68 -9.16 -9.27
C ALA A 231 -1.62 -8.75 -7.80
N VAL A 232 -0.66 -9.31 -7.03
CA VAL A 232 -0.39 -8.93 -5.63
C VAL A 232 0.81 -8.00 -5.59
N GLY A 233 0.61 -6.81 -4.98
CA GLY A 233 1.66 -5.84 -4.69
C GLY A 233 2.09 -5.86 -3.23
N VAL A 234 3.23 -5.22 -2.95
CA VAL A 234 3.66 -4.90 -1.59
C VAL A 234 3.82 -3.39 -1.47
N HIS A 235 3.13 -2.80 -0.49
CA HIS A 235 3.24 -1.39 -0.16
C HIS A 235 4.22 -1.19 0.99
N THR A 236 5.14 -0.24 0.85
CA THR A 236 6.06 0.18 1.92
C THR A 236 6.12 1.69 2.05
N CYS A 237 6.07 2.15 3.28
CA CYS A 237 6.19 3.55 3.67
C CYS A 237 6.75 3.66 5.10
N PRO A 238 6.99 4.88 5.63
CA PRO A 238 7.46 5.06 7.01
C PRO A 238 6.35 4.88 8.06
N GLY A 239 5.16 4.43 7.68
CA GLY A 239 3.99 4.31 8.53
C GLY A 239 3.46 5.65 9.00
N ASN A 240 2.37 6.12 8.41
CA ASN A 240 1.78 7.42 8.69
C ASN A 240 0.55 7.29 9.60
N ASP A 241 0.49 8.14 10.63
CA ASP A 241 -0.68 8.32 11.49
C ASP A 241 -0.73 9.75 12.02
N ASN A 242 -1.92 10.38 12.05
CA ASN A 242 -2.15 11.71 12.60
C ASN A 242 -1.14 12.78 12.13
N ASP A 243 -0.85 12.81 10.82
CA ASP A 243 0.15 13.69 10.20
C ASP A 243 1.59 13.50 10.70
N SER A 244 1.90 12.34 11.28
CA SER A 244 3.20 11.93 11.78
C SER A 244 3.63 10.60 11.16
N ALA A 245 4.91 10.28 11.23
CA ALA A 245 5.46 9.00 10.76
C ALA A 245 6.38 8.37 11.80
N HIS A 246 6.45 7.03 11.84
CA HIS A 246 7.27 6.34 12.85
C HIS A 246 8.71 6.05 12.40
N SER A 247 9.01 6.02 11.11
CA SER A 247 10.33 5.63 10.59
C SER A 247 10.84 6.46 9.40
N ALA A 248 10.35 7.71 9.25
CA ALA A 248 10.81 8.61 8.18
C ALA A 248 12.28 9.04 8.34
N ASP A 249 12.87 8.89 9.52
CA ASP A 249 14.26 9.15 9.85
C ASP A 249 15.19 7.94 9.63
N VAL A 250 14.67 6.76 9.33
CA VAL A 250 15.45 5.57 8.95
C VAL A 250 15.81 5.66 7.48
N ASP A 251 17.07 5.36 7.12
CA ASP A 251 17.53 5.44 5.73
C ASP A 251 16.81 4.41 4.84
N TYR A 252 16.14 4.90 3.82
CA TYR A 252 15.43 4.04 2.88
C TYR A 252 16.40 3.20 2.00
N ALA A 253 17.66 3.65 1.87
CA ALA A 253 18.67 2.91 1.15
C ALA A 253 18.98 1.54 1.78
N GLU A 254 18.72 1.37 3.07
CA GLU A 254 18.91 0.10 3.78
C GLU A 254 17.74 -0.86 3.51
N LEU A 255 16.50 -0.35 3.36
CA LEU A 255 15.34 -1.20 3.09
C LEU A 255 15.25 -1.66 1.63
N ILE A 256 15.53 -0.76 0.66
CA ILE A 256 15.23 -1.03 -0.76
C ILE A 256 15.88 -2.31 -1.29
N PRO A 257 17.15 -2.64 -1.00
CA PRO A 257 17.74 -3.91 -1.45
C PRO A 257 16.99 -5.14 -0.92
N GLU A 258 16.65 -5.11 0.36
CA GLU A 258 15.97 -6.21 1.04
C GLU A 258 14.52 -6.35 0.57
N LEU A 259 13.82 -5.24 0.35
CA LEU A 259 12.46 -5.22 -0.19
C LEU A 259 12.34 -6.01 -1.50
N PHE A 260 13.36 -5.90 -2.38
CA PHE A 260 13.37 -6.60 -3.65
C PHE A 260 13.67 -8.10 -3.57
N GLN A 261 13.89 -8.66 -2.37
CA GLN A 261 13.87 -10.11 -2.13
C GLN A 261 12.44 -10.66 -2.02
N ILE A 262 11.44 -9.79 -1.84
CA ILE A 262 10.03 -10.21 -1.86
C ILE A 262 9.61 -10.53 -3.30
N GLU A 263 9.00 -11.70 -3.51
CA GLU A 263 8.57 -12.20 -4.81
C GLU A 263 7.17 -11.71 -5.22
N ALA A 264 6.89 -10.44 -4.96
CA ALA A 264 5.63 -9.80 -5.33
C ALA A 264 5.55 -9.51 -6.83
N GLY A 265 4.32 -9.39 -7.36
CA GLY A 265 4.08 -9.00 -8.74
C GLY A 265 4.43 -7.54 -9.03
N TYR A 266 4.30 -6.67 -8.02
CA TYR A 266 4.66 -5.25 -8.12
C TYR A 266 4.88 -4.63 -6.73
N PHE A 267 5.40 -3.40 -6.70
CA PHE A 267 5.64 -2.65 -5.45
C PHE A 267 5.01 -1.27 -5.51
N LEU A 268 4.51 -0.79 -4.36
CA LEU A 268 4.11 0.58 -4.10
C LEU A 268 5.13 1.15 -3.12
N VAL A 269 5.95 2.10 -3.57
CA VAL A 269 7.12 2.58 -2.82
C VAL A 269 6.99 4.06 -2.59
N GLN A 270 6.95 4.48 -1.32
CA GLN A 270 6.98 5.88 -0.95
C GLN A 270 8.15 6.62 -1.61
N SER A 271 7.93 7.87 -2.02
CA SER A 271 8.96 8.70 -2.62
C SER A 271 8.75 10.20 -2.40
N ALA A 272 7.52 10.71 -2.52
CA ALA A 272 7.23 12.15 -2.54
C ALA A 272 7.59 12.88 -1.23
N SER A 273 7.49 12.21 -0.09
CA SER A 273 7.83 12.77 1.23
C SER A 273 9.29 12.52 1.65
N GLU A 274 10.08 11.83 0.83
CA GLU A 274 11.52 11.71 1.08
C GLU A 274 12.25 13.03 0.83
N LYS A 275 13.37 13.26 1.55
CA LYS A 275 14.20 14.45 1.38
C LYS A 275 14.77 14.58 -0.03
N ASP A 276 15.11 13.45 -0.65
CA ASP A 276 15.56 13.33 -2.05
C ASP A 276 14.74 12.23 -2.74
N PRO A 277 13.59 12.56 -3.35
CA PRO A 277 12.77 11.60 -4.09
C PRO A 277 13.54 10.90 -5.24
N ASP A 278 14.49 11.59 -5.86
CA ASP A 278 15.32 11.02 -6.92
C ASP A 278 16.25 9.92 -6.40
N SER A 279 16.65 9.97 -5.11
CA SER A 279 17.44 8.89 -4.51
C SER A 279 16.67 7.59 -4.48
N VAL A 280 15.37 7.62 -4.18
CA VAL A 280 14.48 6.45 -4.21
C VAL A 280 14.40 5.87 -5.62
N ALA A 281 14.15 6.70 -6.63
CA ALA A 281 14.10 6.25 -8.01
C ALA A 281 15.44 5.64 -8.48
N ARG A 282 16.58 6.22 -8.06
CA ARG A 282 17.92 5.67 -8.34
C ARG A 282 18.14 4.32 -7.67
N LEU A 283 17.74 4.17 -6.39
CA LEU A 283 17.84 2.92 -5.63
C LEU A 283 17.01 1.82 -6.29
N VAL A 284 15.74 2.08 -6.55
CA VAL A 284 14.82 1.17 -7.24
C VAL A 284 15.38 0.77 -8.60
N GLY A 285 15.82 1.75 -9.41
CA GLY A 285 16.40 1.48 -10.73
C GLY A 285 17.66 0.60 -10.68
N ARG A 286 18.47 0.70 -9.62
CA ARG A 286 19.61 -0.22 -9.40
C ARG A 286 19.15 -1.65 -9.15
N GLN A 287 18.13 -1.84 -8.30
CA GLN A 287 17.60 -3.17 -8.00
C GLN A 287 16.93 -3.81 -9.22
N LEU A 288 16.15 -3.07 -9.98
CA LEU A 288 15.54 -3.59 -11.22
C LEU A 288 16.61 -4.02 -12.25
N ARG A 289 17.69 -3.25 -12.40
CA ARG A 289 18.83 -3.65 -13.25
C ARG A 289 19.58 -4.87 -12.71
N HIS A 290 19.69 -5.01 -11.39
CA HIS A 290 20.29 -6.19 -10.77
C HIS A 290 19.46 -7.44 -11.10
N LEU A 291 18.16 -7.41 -10.87
CA LEU A 291 17.24 -8.50 -11.18
C LEU A 291 17.25 -8.86 -12.69
N ALA A 292 17.25 -7.86 -13.56
CA ALA A 292 17.32 -8.10 -15.01
C ALA A 292 18.62 -8.78 -15.45
N ARG A 293 19.74 -8.54 -14.74
CA ARG A 293 21.04 -9.18 -15.03
C ARG A 293 21.16 -10.57 -14.44
N SER A 294 20.63 -10.82 -13.25
CA SER A 294 20.68 -12.15 -12.62
C SER A 294 19.82 -13.15 -13.39
N GLY A 295 18.74 -12.69 -14.02
CA GLY A 295 17.81 -13.55 -14.75
C GLY A 295 17.00 -14.52 -13.85
N GLU A 296 17.09 -14.34 -12.53
CA GLU A 296 16.42 -15.22 -11.55
C GLU A 296 14.90 -15.10 -11.64
N ARG A 297 14.41 -13.89 -11.94
CA ARG A 297 12.97 -13.62 -12.15
C ARG A 297 12.76 -12.39 -13.03
N SER A 298 11.56 -12.23 -13.56
CA SER A 298 11.15 -11.01 -14.25
C SER A 298 11.17 -9.83 -13.27
N ALA A 299 11.68 -8.68 -13.74
CA ALA A 299 11.67 -7.46 -12.94
C ALA A 299 10.22 -7.03 -12.64
N PRO A 300 9.86 -6.78 -11.38
CA PRO A 300 8.53 -6.33 -11.00
C PRO A 300 8.30 -4.88 -11.42
N ARG A 301 7.04 -4.50 -11.60
CA ARG A 301 6.65 -3.10 -11.77
C ARG A 301 6.75 -2.37 -10.43
N VAL A 302 7.12 -1.08 -10.47
CA VAL A 302 7.18 -0.23 -9.27
C VAL A 302 6.34 1.03 -9.49
N LEU A 303 5.39 1.23 -8.58
CA LEU A 303 4.58 2.43 -8.50
C LEU A 303 5.22 3.33 -7.44
N LEU A 304 5.75 4.48 -7.87
CA LEU A 304 6.33 5.46 -6.94
C LEU A 304 5.24 6.33 -6.33
N GLY A 305 5.36 6.59 -5.05
CA GLY A 305 4.56 7.58 -4.35
C GLY A 305 4.87 8.98 -4.88
N VAL A 306 3.85 9.68 -5.35
CA VAL A 306 3.98 11.03 -5.93
C VAL A 306 3.21 12.09 -5.17
N THR A 307 2.44 11.69 -4.15
CA THR A 307 1.70 12.57 -3.25
C THR A 307 2.04 12.28 -1.80
N ASN A 308 2.15 13.31 -0.97
CA ASN A 308 2.44 13.18 0.46
C ASN A 308 1.14 13.28 1.30
N PRO A 309 0.63 12.18 1.89
CA PRO A 309 -0.61 12.19 2.66
C PRO A 309 -0.50 12.89 4.02
N THR A 310 0.71 13.14 4.55
CA THR A 310 0.90 13.84 5.84
C THR A 310 0.90 15.37 5.71
N SER A 311 0.88 15.89 4.47
CA SER A 311 0.87 17.33 4.20
C SER A 311 -0.46 17.78 3.56
N PRO A 312 -1.08 18.88 4.03
CA PRO A 312 -2.25 19.44 3.36
C PRO A 312 -1.93 20.17 2.05
N LYS A 313 -0.63 20.38 1.74
CA LYS A 313 -0.21 20.96 0.48
C LYS A 313 -0.60 20.02 -0.67
N LEU A 314 -1.34 20.54 -1.65
CA LEU A 314 -1.68 19.81 -2.85
C LEU A 314 -0.51 19.85 -3.84
N GLU A 315 -0.11 18.69 -4.34
CA GLU A 315 0.74 18.58 -5.50
C GLU A 315 -0.06 18.94 -6.77
N THR A 316 0.58 19.63 -7.73
CA THR A 316 -0.05 19.86 -9.04
C THR A 316 0.16 18.67 -9.97
N ALA A 317 -0.67 18.55 -11.00
CA ALA A 317 -0.49 17.51 -12.03
C ALA A 317 0.86 17.64 -12.74
N GLU A 318 1.34 18.88 -12.93
CA GLU A 318 2.63 19.18 -13.55
C GLU A 318 3.80 18.75 -12.64
N GLU A 319 3.74 19.04 -11.34
CA GLU A 319 4.75 18.56 -10.36
C GLU A 319 4.84 17.05 -10.37
N ILE A 320 3.71 16.35 -10.45
CA ILE A 320 3.64 14.88 -10.49
C ILE A 320 4.18 14.34 -11.81
N ARG A 321 3.81 14.94 -12.95
CA ARG A 321 4.38 14.62 -14.25
C ARG A 321 5.91 14.72 -14.22
N ASP A 322 6.44 15.84 -13.73
CA ASP A 322 7.87 16.10 -13.71
C ASP A 322 8.62 15.06 -12.85
N ARG A 323 8.06 14.66 -11.70
CA ARG A 323 8.60 13.58 -10.84
C ARG A 323 8.66 12.25 -11.58
N LEU A 324 7.59 11.86 -12.27
CA LEU A 324 7.54 10.59 -13.01
C LEU A 324 8.48 10.58 -14.21
N VAL A 325 8.54 11.68 -14.95
CA VAL A 325 9.48 11.84 -16.08
C VAL A 325 10.93 11.84 -15.59
N GLN A 326 11.21 12.43 -14.45
CA GLN A 326 12.53 12.35 -13.81
C GLN A 326 12.86 10.93 -13.35
N ALA A 327 11.91 10.22 -12.72
CA ALA A 327 12.07 8.84 -12.30
C ALA A 327 12.33 7.90 -13.47
N ALA A 328 11.73 8.15 -14.64
CA ALA A 328 11.93 7.37 -15.86
C ALA A 328 13.38 7.41 -16.40
N ARG A 329 14.24 8.31 -15.89
CA ARG A 329 15.69 8.28 -16.18
C ARG A 329 16.41 7.12 -15.48
N PHE A 330 15.81 6.57 -14.44
CA PHE A 330 16.39 5.52 -13.59
C PHE A 330 15.64 4.20 -13.69
N ILE A 331 14.32 4.26 -13.87
CA ILE A 331 13.38 3.13 -13.94
C ILE A 331 12.83 3.06 -15.37
N PRO A 332 12.91 1.91 -16.06
CA PRO A 332 12.27 1.75 -17.37
C PRO A 332 10.77 2.11 -17.31
N ALA A 333 10.27 2.86 -18.28
CA ALA A 333 8.90 3.35 -18.27
C ALA A 333 7.87 2.20 -18.21
N GLU A 334 8.15 1.08 -18.84
CA GLU A 334 7.32 -0.14 -18.80
C GLU A 334 7.24 -0.79 -17.41
N LEU A 335 8.17 -0.47 -16.50
CA LEU A 335 8.18 -0.93 -15.10
C LEU A 335 7.76 0.16 -14.12
N LEU A 336 7.55 1.40 -14.58
CA LEU A 336 7.18 2.53 -13.74
C LEU A 336 5.65 2.70 -13.67
N GLY A 337 5.18 3.23 -12.55
CA GLY A 337 3.82 3.69 -12.33
C GLY A 337 3.76 4.69 -11.17
N SER A 338 2.57 5.10 -10.77
CA SER A 338 2.37 6.05 -9.68
C SER A 338 1.41 5.53 -8.61
N THR A 339 1.64 5.97 -7.38
CA THR A 339 0.76 5.75 -6.23
C THR A 339 0.83 6.95 -5.27
N ASP A 340 0.11 6.90 -4.16
CA ASP A 340 0.30 7.79 -3.03
C ASP A 340 1.43 7.24 -2.15
N ASP A 341 2.12 8.09 -1.37
CA ASP A 341 3.23 7.63 -0.50
C ASP A 341 2.78 6.63 0.56
N CYS A 342 1.54 6.78 1.04
CA CYS A 342 0.92 5.91 2.03
C CYS A 342 -0.60 6.02 1.92
N GLY A 343 -1.35 5.21 2.67
CA GLY A 343 -2.77 5.45 2.91
C GLY A 343 -2.99 6.81 3.59
N PHE A 344 -4.13 7.44 3.32
CA PHE A 344 -4.42 8.76 3.90
C PHE A 344 -4.92 8.70 5.35
N SER A 345 -5.48 7.58 5.80
CA SER A 345 -5.91 7.40 7.19
C SER A 345 -6.01 5.92 7.57
N PRO A 346 -5.14 5.41 8.46
CA PRO A 346 -5.08 3.98 8.79
C PRO A 346 -6.14 3.53 9.81
N TYR A 347 -6.80 4.47 10.53
CA TYR A 347 -7.73 4.18 11.62
C TYR A 347 -9.12 4.78 11.37
N LEU A 348 -10.14 4.18 12.00
CA LEU A 348 -11.54 4.60 11.89
C LEU A 348 -11.80 5.93 12.59
N ILE A 349 -11.22 6.10 13.77
CA ILE A 349 -11.31 7.34 14.57
C ILE A 349 -9.95 8.00 14.59
N ASP A 350 -9.87 9.25 14.15
CA ASP A 350 -8.68 10.08 14.30
C ASP A 350 -8.74 10.77 15.68
N GLU A 351 -7.87 10.38 16.58
CA GLU A 351 -7.74 11.03 17.90
C GLU A 351 -7.30 12.49 17.78
N LYS A 352 -6.47 12.76 16.77
CA LYS A 352 -6.03 14.08 16.35
C LYS A 352 -6.42 14.23 14.88
N PRO A 353 -7.47 15.01 14.56
CA PRO A 353 -7.95 15.13 13.19
C PRO A 353 -6.85 15.58 12.25
N ARG A 354 -6.68 14.85 11.14
CA ARG A 354 -5.73 15.20 10.09
C ARG A 354 -6.07 16.58 9.53
N HIS A 355 -5.07 17.40 9.33
CA HIS A 355 -5.18 18.74 8.74
C HIS A 355 -6.29 19.60 9.39
N GLY A 356 -6.67 19.31 10.65
CA GLY A 356 -7.63 20.07 11.42
C GLY A 356 -9.07 19.54 11.42
N SER A 357 -9.51 18.75 10.45
CA SER A 357 -10.79 18.04 10.49
C SER A 357 -10.81 16.83 9.55
N PRO A 358 -11.60 15.79 9.87
CA PRO A 358 -11.74 14.60 9.03
C PRO A 358 -12.27 14.93 7.62
N ASP A 359 -13.26 15.82 7.50
CA ASP A 359 -13.87 16.14 6.22
C ASP A 359 -12.92 16.95 5.34
N PHE A 360 -12.18 17.90 5.91
CA PHE A 360 -11.13 18.64 5.18
C PHE A 360 -10.00 17.71 4.74
N ALA A 361 -9.53 16.81 5.62
CA ALA A 361 -8.52 15.83 5.26
C ALA A 361 -8.99 14.90 4.12
N ARG A 362 -10.28 14.56 4.11
CA ARG A 362 -10.90 13.78 3.04
C ARG A 362 -10.90 14.55 1.71
N ASP A 363 -11.22 15.84 1.71
CA ASP A 363 -11.19 16.68 0.51
C ASP A 363 -9.77 16.82 -0.03
N VAL A 364 -8.77 17.04 0.84
CA VAL A 364 -7.35 17.03 0.47
C VAL A 364 -6.93 15.71 -0.16
N ALA A 365 -7.35 14.57 0.42
CA ALA A 365 -7.00 13.24 -0.10
C ALA A 365 -7.52 13.04 -1.54
N PHE A 366 -8.78 13.36 -1.81
CA PHE A 366 -9.35 13.23 -3.16
C PHE A 366 -8.76 14.22 -4.16
N ALA A 367 -8.44 15.45 -3.73
CA ALA A 367 -7.73 16.41 -4.59
C ALA A 367 -6.33 15.90 -4.98
N LYS A 368 -5.58 15.30 -4.04
CA LYS A 368 -4.28 14.66 -4.31
C LYS A 368 -4.41 13.46 -5.26
N ILE A 369 -5.42 12.62 -5.08
CA ILE A 369 -5.70 11.49 -5.98
C ILE A 369 -6.01 11.99 -7.39
N ALA A 370 -6.84 13.03 -7.55
CA ALA A 370 -7.13 13.62 -8.86
C ALA A 370 -5.86 14.19 -9.51
N ALA A 371 -5.02 14.89 -8.75
CA ALA A 371 -3.74 15.40 -9.25
C ALA A 371 -2.79 14.25 -9.65
N ARG A 372 -2.73 13.16 -8.86
CA ARG A 372 -1.94 11.97 -9.18
C ARG A 372 -2.38 11.33 -10.50
N VAL A 373 -3.68 11.12 -10.67
CA VAL A 373 -4.23 10.54 -11.91
C VAL A 373 -3.88 11.43 -13.09
N ARG A 374 -4.17 12.73 -13.02
CA ARG A 374 -3.88 13.65 -14.13
C ARG A 374 -2.39 13.80 -14.41
N GLY A 375 -1.55 13.88 -13.39
CA GLY A 375 -0.09 13.97 -13.54
C GLY A 375 0.51 12.71 -14.17
N THR A 376 -0.05 11.53 -13.86
CA THR A 376 0.36 10.25 -14.47
C THR A 376 -0.01 10.19 -15.95
N GLU A 377 -1.19 10.68 -16.34
CA GLU A 377 -1.59 10.80 -17.75
C GLU A 377 -0.61 11.70 -18.51
N LEU A 378 -0.32 12.90 -17.97
CA LEU A 378 0.63 13.83 -18.59
C LEU A 378 2.04 13.21 -18.74
N ALA A 379 2.50 12.47 -17.74
CA ALA A 379 3.78 11.77 -17.80
C ALA A 379 3.79 10.67 -18.87
N SER A 380 2.70 9.91 -18.98
CA SER A 380 2.53 8.87 -20.02
C SER A 380 2.60 9.48 -21.42
N GLU A 381 1.87 10.57 -21.67
CA GLU A 381 1.88 11.30 -22.95
C GLU A 381 3.29 11.79 -23.30
N GLU A 382 4.01 12.38 -22.33
CA GLU A 382 5.36 12.92 -22.55
C GLU A 382 6.38 11.82 -22.82
N LEU A 383 6.33 10.71 -22.10
CA LEU A 383 7.26 9.60 -22.29
C LEU A 383 7.00 8.86 -23.61
N ALA A 384 5.75 8.68 -24.02
CA ALA A 384 5.40 8.12 -25.34
C ALA A 384 5.90 9.02 -26.49
N GLY A 385 5.74 10.35 -26.37
CA GLY A 385 6.25 11.32 -27.35
C GLY A 385 7.78 11.30 -27.50
N ARG A 386 8.52 11.08 -26.41
CA ARG A 386 9.99 10.92 -26.45
C ARG A 386 10.42 9.62 -27.12
N SER A 387 9.70 8.52 -26.91
CA SER A 387 9.97 7.23 -27.56
C SER A 387 9.81 7.31 -29.08
N THR A 388 8.75 7.94 -29.57
CA THR A 388 8.53 8.13 -31.02
C THR A 388 9.53 9.09 -31.65
N GLY A 389 9.96 10.13 -30.93
CA GLY A 389 10.99 11.09 -31.41
C GLY A 389 12.38 10.46 -31.53
N SER A 390 12.76 9.53 -30.70
CA SER A 390 14.05 8.84 -30.77
C SER A 390 14.12 7.84 -31.93
N GLN A 391 13.01 7.25 -32.31
CA GLN A 391 12.95 6.37 -33.51
C GLN A 391 13.02 7.15 -34.82
N SER A 392 12.54 8.39 -34.87
CA SER A 392 12.62 9.23 -36.07
C SER A 392 14.02 9.78 -36.35
N TYR A 393 14.88 9.91 -35.32
CA TYR A 393 16.29 10.32 -35.50
C TYR A 393 17.22 9.18 -35.90
N ALA A 394 16.87 7.92 -35.70
CA ALA A 394 17.66 6.77 -36.14
C ALA A 394 17.50 6.46 -37.66
N GLY A 395 16.59 7.14 -38.37
CA GLY A 395 16.29 6.92 -39.78
C GLY A 395 17.00 7.88 -40.77
N TYR A 396 17.77 8.84 -40.32
CA TYR A 396 18.47 9.81 -41.16
C TYR A 396 19.99 9.72 -41.06
N GLY A 397 20.57 8.64 -41.55
CA GLY A 397 22.03 8.51 -41.53
C GLY A 397 22.56 7.28 -42.26
N ALA A 398 22.26 7.09 -43.53
CA ALA A 398 23.07 6.26 -44.43
C ALA A 398 22.61 6.38 -45.88
N THR A 399 22.90 7.50 -46.57
CA THR A 399 23.11 7.52 -48.02
C THR A 399 24.23 8.52 -48.30
N GLY A 400 25.46 8.11 -48.04
CA GLY A 400 26.67 8.76 -48.49
C GLY A 400 27.07 8.16 -49.83
N THR A 401 26.67 8.80 -50.92
CA THR A 401 27.16 8.51 -52.27
C THR A 401 28.63 8.92 -52.35
N ALA A 402 29.51 7.97 -52.60
CA ALA A 402 30.91 8.23 -52.96
C ALA A 402 30.99 8.94 -54.32
N VAL A 403 31.44 10.20 -54.31
CA VAL A 403 31.83 10.92 -55.52
C VAL A 403 33.31 10.67 -55.71
N VAL A 404 33.65 9.93 -56.81
CA VAL A 404 35.01 9.84 -57.35
C VAL A 404 35.21 11.07 -58.26
N LEU A 405 36.22 11.88 -57.97
CA LEU A 405 36.71 12.94 -58.83
C LEU A 405 37.93 12.45 -59.61
N PRO A 406 38.13 12.97 -60.87
CA PRO A 406 39.11 12.50 -61.81
C PRO A 406 40.58 12.79 -61.49
#